data_a5d62b297684c934afa0177fe8dedcb9
#
_entry.id   a5d62b297684c934afa0177fe8dedcb9
#
_cell.length_a   1.000
_cell.length_b   1.000
_cell.length_c   1.000
_cell.angle_alpha   90.00
_cell.angle_beta   90.00
_cell.angle_gamma   90.00
#
_symmetry.space_group_name_H-M   'P 1'
#
loop_
_entity.id
_entity.type
_entity.pdbx_description
1 polymer ?
#
loop_
_entity_poly.entity_id
_entity_poly.type
_entity_poly.pdbx_seq_one_letter_code
_entity_poly.pdbx_strand_id
1 'polypeptide(L)'
;MPQATRFVIRTYHRIPVRCLLYYMGGEFLGKGTVVNMSRNGMRVLGDHQVVPGMELVLRLSLPDKDEPVEIQRVVVRWVRGLLFRAKIVTLAPDGEERVGSFLSARLRSYCASS
;
A
#
# COMPACT_ATOMS: atom_id res chain seq x y z
N MET A 1 -2.93 25.12 12.72
CA MET A 1 -3.06 23.87 13.07
C MET A 1 -4.02 23.03 12.27
N PRO A 2 -5.10 23.41 12.01
CA PRO A 2 -6.10 22.58 11.39
C PRO A 2 -5.70 22.00 10.05
N GLN A 3 -4.85 22.67 9.35
CA GLN A 3 -4.50 22.23 8.00
C GLN A 3 -3.83 20.90 7.99
N ALA A 4 -2.85 20.73 8.84
CA ALA A 4 -2.13 19.48 8.87
C ALA A 4 -3.08 18.34 9.22
N THR A 5 -3.99 18.63 10.12
CA THR A 5 -4.94 17.63 10.52
C THR A 5 -5.79 17.17 9.36
N ARG A 6 -6.17 18.09 8.51
CA ARG A 6 -6.98 17.73 7.37
C ARG A 6 -6.26 16.81 6.43
N PHE A 7 -4.98 17.05 6.21
CA PHE A 7 -4.24 16.18 5.34
C PHE A 7 -4.14 14.77 5.89
N VAL A 8 -3.92 14.67 7.18
CA VAL A 8 -3.84 13.36 7.80
C VAL A 8 -5.12 12.57 7.56
N ILE A 9 -6.25 13.22 7.73
CA ILE A 9 -7.51 12.54 7.53
C ILE A 9 -7.64 12.05 6.11
N ARG A 10 -7.25 12.85 5.15
CA ARG A 10 -7.40 12.48 3.76
C ARG A 10 -6.57 11.30 3.37
N THR A 11 -5.51 11.01 4.09
CA THR A 11 -4.67 9.89 3.71
C THR A 11 -5.31 8.55 3.98
N TYR A 12 -6.45 8.51 4.63
CA TYR A 12 -7.20 7.28 4.77
C TYR A 12 -8.07 6.99 3.55
N HIS A 13 -8.24 7.95 2.68
CA HIS A 13 -8.92 7.67 1.42
C HIS A 13 -8.02 6.86 0.53
N ARG A 14 -8.63 6.00 -0.25
CA ARG A 14 -7.88 5.22 -1.21
C ARG A 14 -7.57 6.06 -2.41
N ILE A 15 -6.33 6.04 -2.81
CA ILE A 15 -5.84 6.84 -3.92
C ILE A 15 -5.40 5.88 -5.01
N PRO A 16 -5.86 6.07 -6.26
CA PRO A 16 -5.39 5.21 -7.34
C PRO A 16 -3.89 5.38 -7.52
N VAL A 17 -3.20 4.26 -7.60
CA VAL A 17 -1.76 4.26 -7.81
C VAL A 17 -1.42 3.09 -8.71
N ARG A 18 -0.17 3.01 -9.09
CA ARG A 18 0.32 1.85 -9.82
C ARG A 18 1.74 1.63 -9.37
N CYS A 19 1.91 0.75 -8.44
CA CYS A 19 3.22 0.46 -7.85
C CYS A 19 3.46 -1.02 -7.88
N LEU A 20 4.68 -1.37 -8.24
CA LEU A 20 5.09 -2.76 -8.25
C LEU A 20 5.34 -3.23 -6.83
N LEU A 21 5.09 -4.49 -6.59
CA LEU A 21 5.25 -5.02 -5.25
C LEU A 21 5.52 -6.50 -5.29
N TYR A 22 6.32 -6.94 -4.32
CA TYR A 22 6.47 -8.36 -4.04
C TYR A 22 5.80 -8.66 -2.71
N TYR A 23 5.16 -9.82 -2.62
CA TYR A 23 4.52 -10.21 -1.38
C TYR A 23 4.88 -11.65 -1.06
N MET A 24 5.16 -11.92 0.21
CA MET A 24 5.63 -13.21 0.66
C MET A 24 4.70 -13.75 1.73
N GLY A 25 4.18 -14.93 1.48
CA GLY A 25 3.51 -15.72 2.50
C GLY A 25 4.48 -16.74 3.02
N GLY A 26 3.99 -17.77 3.71
CA GLY A 26 4.87 -18.75 4.29
C GLY A 26 5.80 -19.40 3.29
N GLU A 27 5.27 -19.82 2.15
CA GLU A 27 6.06 -20.63 1.25
C GLU A 27 6.08 -20.13 -0.17
N PHE A 28 5.67 -18.91 -0.42
CA PHE A 28 5.66 -18.42 -1.79
C PHE A 28 6.10 -16.99 -1.84
N LEU A 29 6.54 -16.60 -3.01
CA LEU A 29 6.87 -15.23 -3.34
C LEU A 29 6.00 -14.80 -4.50
N GLY A 30 5.15 -13.84 -4.29
CA GLY A 30 4.27 -13.34 -5.31
C GLY A 30 4.70 -11.98 -5.80
N LYS A 31 4.30 -11.63 -7.00
CA LYS A 31 4.56 -10.33 -7.59
C LYS A 31 3.22 -9.74 -7.99
N GLY A 32 3.05 -8.47 -7.73
CA GLY A 32 1.79 -7.82 -8.05
C GLY A 32 1.91 -6.35 -8.27
N THR A 33 0.76 -5.74 -8.51
CA THR A 33 0.66 -4.31 -8.71
C THR A 33 -0.34 -3.78 -7.70
N VAL A 34 0.06 -2.73 -6.98
CA VAL A 34 -0.86 -2.02 -6.10
C VAL A 34 -1.69 -1.12 -6.99
N VAL A 35 -3.01 -1.27 -6.91
CA VAL A 35 -3.91 -0.49 -7.77
C VAL A 35 -4.58 0.65 -7.03
N ASN A 36 -4.66 0.58 -5.71
CA ASN A 36 -4.98 1.75 -4.91
C ASN A 36 -4.43 1.56 -3.52
N MET A 37 -4.29 2.65 -2.79
CA MET A 37 -3.58 2.63 -1.54
C MET A 37 -4.05 3.74 -0.64
N SER A 38 -4.03 3.47 0.66
CA SER A 38 -4.22 4.47 1.69
C SER A 38 -3.13 4.24 2.73
N ARG A 39 -3.15 5.02 3.80
CA ARG A 39 -2.14 4.84 4.84
C ARG A 39 -2.21 3.49 5.53
N ASN A 40 -3.39 2.89 5.57
CA ASN A 40 -3.53 1.66 6.34
C ASN A 40 -3.85 0.44 5.52
N GLY A 41 -3.86 0.55 4.21
CA GLY A 41 -4.16 -0.62 3.40
C GLY A 41 -4.00 -0.38 1.92
N MET A 42 -4.16 -1.46 1.16
CA MET A 42 -3.98 -1.39 -0.27
C MET A 42 -4.74 -2.50 -0.97
N ARG A 43 -5.06 -2.26 -2.23
CA ARG A 43 -5.55 -3.32 -3.10
C ARG A 43 -4.44 -3.73 -4.03
N VAL A 44 -4.29 -5.03 -4.18
CA VAL A 44 -3.20 -5.60 -4.95
C VAL A 44 -3.77 -6.59 -5.96
N LEU A 45 -3.31 -6.47 -7.19
CA LEU A 45 -3.58 -7.49 -8.18
C LEU A 45 -2.31 -8.31 -8.30
N GLY A 46 -2.36 -9.54 -7.84
CA GLY A 46 -1.16 -10.36 -7.72
C GLY A 46 -1.12 -11.49 -8.72
N ASP A 47 -0.12 -12.34 -8.55
CA ASP A 47 0.04 -13.51 -9.40
C ASP A 47 0.03 -14.81 -8.60
N HIS A 48 -0.21 -14.71 -7.30
CA HIS A 48 -0.35 -15.88 -6.42
C HIS A 48 -1.60 -15.70 -5.60
N GLN A 49 -2.32 -16.77 -5.44
CA GLN A 49 -3.57 -16.76 -4.69
C GLN A 49 -3.27 -16.64 -3.20
N VAL A 50 -4.06 -15.83 -2.52
CA VAL A 50 -3.98 -15.70 -1.06
C VAL A 50 -5.37 -15.94 -0.52
N VAL A 51 -5.47 -16.06 0.82
CA VAL A 51 -6.77 -16.27 1.45
C VAL A 51 -6.95 -15.22 2.54
N PRO A 52 -8.20 -14.88 2.87
CA PRO A 52 -8.44 -13.91 3.93
C PRO A 52 -7.83 -14.38 5.25
N GLY A 53 -7.25 -13.46 5.98
CA GLY A 53 -6.59 -13.75 7.24
C GLY A 53 -5.11 -14.07 7.11
N MET A 54 -4.64 -14.31 5.90
CA MET A 54 -3.24 -14.63 5.67
C MET A 54 -2.37 -13.43 5.97
N GLU A 55 -1.21 -13.67 6.58
CA GLU A 55 -0.26 -12.61 6.86
C GLU A 55 0.85 -12.64 5.84
N LEU A 56 1.21 -11.46 5.36
CA LEU A 56 2.21 -11.33 4.32
C LEU A 56 3.23 -10.26 4.69
N VAL A 57 4.42 -10.41 4.16
CA VAL A 57 5.44 -9.36 4.16
C VAL A 57 5.47 -8.80 2.76
N LEU A 58 5.50 -7.49 2.66
CA LEU A 58 5.49 -6.82 1.36
C LEU A 58 6.77 -6.05 1.13
N ARG A 59 7.11 -5.95 -0.13
CA ARG A 59 8.20 -5.10 -0.56
C ARG A 59 7.66 -4.24 -1.69
N LEU A 60 7.44 -2.98 -1.39
CA LEU A 60 6.71 -2.05 -2.25
C LEU A 60 7.68 -1.09 -2.92
N SER A 61 7.60 -1.01 -4.24
CA SER A 61 8.45 -0.10 -5.01
C SER A 61 7.68 1.18 -5.30
N LEU A 62 8.07 2.25 -4.64
CA LEU A 62 7.48 3.54 -4.89
C LEU A 62 8.18 4.18 -6.09
N PRO A 63 7.43 4.89 -6.92
CA PRO A 63 8.03 5.45 -8.13
C PRO A 63 9.04 6.54 -7.89
N ASP A 64 9.06 7.09 -6.68
CA ASP A 64 9.95 8.21 -6.39
C ASP A 64 11.36 7.79 -6.07
N LYS A 65 11.60 6.52 -5.78
CA LYS A 65 12.84 6.16 -5.16
C LYS A 65 13.41 4.87 -5.61
N ASP A 66 14.57 4.65 -5.13
CA ASP A 66 15.38 3.53 -5.46
C ASP A 66 15.02 2.34 -4.65
N GLU A 67 14.95 2.50 -3.35
CA GLU A 67 14.80 1.35 -2.47
C GLU A 67 13.36 1.06 -2.19
N PRO A 68 12.96 -0.21 -2.24
CA PRO A 68 11.59 -0.56 -1.88
C PRO A 68 11.33 -0.28 -0.41
N VAL A 69 10.08 -0.05 -0.09
CA VAL A 69 9.62 0.04 1.29
C VAL A 69 9.23 -1.35 1.72
N GLU A 70 9.80 -1.79 2.83
CA GLU A 70 9.42 -3.08 3.37
C GLU A 70 8.31 -2.89 4.38
N ILE A 71 7.21 -3.60 4.18
CA ILE A 71 6.09 -3.59 5.10
C ILE A 71 6.11 -4.92 5.80
N GLN A 72 6.44 -4.90 7.10
CA GLN A 72 6.74 -6.11 7.83
C GLN A 72 5.54 -7.02 7.98
N ARG A 73 4.34 -6.47 7.99
CA ARG A 73 3.18 -7.31 8.22
C ARG A 73 1.93 -6.66 7.68
N VAL A 74 1.25 -7.39 6.81
CA VAL A 74 -0.10 -7.03 6.40
C VAL A 74 -0.98 -8.26 6.56
N VAL A 75 -2.28 -8.03 6.67
CA VAL A 75 -3.26 -9.11 6.78
C VAL A 75 -4.22 -8.98 5.63
N VAL A 76 -4.43 -10.07 4.91
CA VAL A 76 -5.37 -10.10 3.80
C VAL A 76 -6.79 -10.04 4.36
N ARG A 77 -7.57 -9.08 3.87
CA ARG A 77 -8.91 -8.86 4.38
C ARG A 77 -9.99 -9.49 3.50
N TRP A 78 -9.81 -9.42 2.20
CA TRP A 78 -10.72 -10.12 1.30
C TRP A 78 -9.97 -10.44 0.01
N VAL A 79 -10.53 -11.38 -0.73
CA VAL A 79 -9.92 -11.89 -1.96
C VAL A 79 -11.00 -12.06 -3.01
N ARG A 80 -10.66 -11.68 -4.24
CA ARG A 80 -11.51 -11.91 -5.37
C ARG A 80 -10.62 -12.31 -6.53
N GLY A 81 -10.48 -13.62 -6.73
CA GLY A 81 -9.52 -14.13 -7.70
C GLY A 81 -8.10 -13.76 -7.27
N LEU A 82 -7.39 -13.07 -8.12
CA LEU A 82 -6.03 -12.61 -7.82
C LEU A 82 -6.00 -11.19 -7.28
N LEU A 83 -7.14 -10.56 -7.16
CA LEU A 83 -7.24 -9.24 -6.56
C LEU A 83 -7.51 -9.41 -5.08
N PHE A 84 -6.73 -8.74 -4.24
CA PHE A 84 -6.97 -8.83 -2.80
C PHE A 84 -6.72 -7.50 -2.14
N ARG A 85 -7.28 -7.36 -0.96
CA ARG A 85 -7.08 -6.19 -0.13
C ARG A 85 -6.30 -6.59 1.10
N ALA A 86 -5.27 -5.82 1.40
CA ALA A 86 -4.43 -6.07 2.56
C ALA A 86 -4.46 -4.87 3.48
N LYS A 87 -4.51 -5.14 4.77
CA LYS A 87 -4.44 -4.11 5.79
C LYS A 87 -3.03 -4.10 6.35
N ILE A 88 -2.43 -2.92 6.43
CA ILE A 88 -1.09 -2.76 6.99
C ILE A 88 -1.19 -2.84 8.50
N VAL A 89 -0.42 -3.75 9.08
CA VAL A 89 -0.41 -3.94 10.52
C VAL A 89 0.88 -3.38 11.12
N THR A 90 2.01 -3.68 10.51
CA THR A 90 3.30 -3.24 11.03
C THR A 90 4.12 -2.63 9.92
N LEU A 91 4.56 -1.41 10.13
CA LEU A 91 5.35 -0.67 9.17
C LEU A 91 6.30 0.21 9.97
N ALA A 92 7.60 0.12 9.66
CA ALA A 92 8.60 0.89 10.37
C ALA A 92 8.40 2.38 10.15
N PRO A 93 8.84 3.23 11.08
CA PRO A 93 8.58 4.68 10.99
C PRO A 93 9.08 5.31 9.70
N ASP A 94 10.26 4.95 9.21
CA ASP A 94 10.75 5.54 7.97
C ASP A 94 9.94 5.08 6.78
N GLY A 95 9.48 3.84 6.78
CA GLY A 95 8.58 3.37 5.73
C GLY A 95 7.25 4.07 5.79
N GLU A 96 6.75 4.29 6.99
CA GLU A 96 5.49 5.00 7.18
C GLU A 96 5.58 6.41 6.65
N GLU A 97 6.70 7.07 6.91
CA GLU A 97 6.92 8.42 6.43
C GLU A 97 7.00 8.45 4.91
N ARG A 98 7.69 7.51 4.31
CA ARG A 98 7.81 7.45 2.87
C ARG A 98 6.47 7.21 2.20
N VAL A 99 5.69 6.29 2.73
CA VAL A 99 4.35 6.02 2.20
C VAL A 99 3.46 7.24 2.35
N GLY A 100 3.51 7.88 3.52
CA GLY A 100 2.73 9.07 3.75
C GLY A 100 3.08 10.20 2.80
N SER A 101 4.37 10.41 2.56
CA SER A 101 4.80 11.45 1.64
C SER A 101 4.37 11.15 0.22
N PHE A 102 4.49 9.89 -0.18
CA PHE A 102 4.06 9.49 -1.52
C PHE A 102 2.57 9.72 -1.70
N LEU A 103 1.77 9.31 -0.73
CA LEU A 103 0.33 9.47 -0.84
C LEU A 103 -0.07 10.94 -0.84
N SER A 104 0.59 11.75 -0.03
CA SER A 104 0.29 13.18 0.00
C SER A 104 0.62 13.83 -1.34
N ALA A 105 1.74 13.45 -1.91
CA ALA A 105 2.12 14.01 -3.21
C ALA A 105 1.15 13.58 -4.30
N ARG A 106 0.73 12.33 -4.28
CA ARG A 106 -0.23 11.84 -5.26
C ARG A 106 -1.57 12.54 -5.10
N LEU A 107 -1.99 12.75 -3.86
CA LEU A 107 -3.27 13.40 -3.61
C LEU A 107 -3.25 14.83 -4.11
N ARG A 108 -2.17 15.56 -3.85
CA ARG A 108 -2.05 16.93 -4.34
C ARG A 108 -2.08 16.97 -5.86
N SER A 109 -1.36 16.08 -6.49
CA SER A 109 -1.30 16.02 -7.93
C SER A 109 -2.67 15.69 -8.52
N TYR A 110 -3.35 14.75 -7.90
CA TYR A 110 -4.67 14.32 -8.33
C TYR A 110 -5.67 15.47 -8.22
N CYS A 111 -5.63 16.19 -7.12
CA CYS A 111 -6.53 17.33 -6.92
C CYS A 111 -6.20 18.48 -7.84
N ALA A 112 -4.91 18.68 -8.10
CA ALA A 112 -4.50 19.81 -8.95
C ALA A 112 -4.89 19.62 -10.38
N SER A 113 -5.02 18.39 -10.85
CA SER A 113 -5.38 18.17 -12.24
C SER A 113 -6.86 18.20 -12.49
N SER A 114 -7.67 18.32 -11.48
CA SER A 114 -9.12 18.39 -11.71
C SER A 114 -9.66 19.80 -11.96
#